data_1951f2adfc35b826db6324531e06cbaf
#
_entry.id   1951f2adfc35b826db6324531e06cbaf
#
_cell.length_a   1.000
_cell.length_b   1.000
_cell.length_c   1.000
_cell.angle_alpha   90.00
_cell.angle_beta   90.00
_cell.angle_gamma   90.00
#
_symmetry.space_group_name_H-M   'P 1'
#
loop_
_entity.id
_entity.type
_entity.pdbx_description
1 polymer ?
#
loop_
_entity_poly.entity_id
_entity_poly.type
_entity_poly.pdbx_seq_one_letter_code
_entity_poly.pdbx_strand_id
1 'polypeptide(L)'
;GISDYIEPLYERQEEEEYQRAYIENMYGYYGYGMWLVKGKDTHQLIGRAGIDYRKLLDEEIIEMGYVIAPEYQRQGYAYEVCQAIMAWVKNNLEFRRIDCLVEPGNEASLGLLHKLGFQETEKIKQDGKIFRHFWYFYP
;
A
#
# COMPACT_ATOMS: atom_id res chain seq x y z
N GLY A 1 -0.15 17.90 -4.93
CA GLY A 1 -0.41 16.55 -5.39
C GLY A 1 -0.55 15.56 -4.26
N ILE A 2 -0.78 14.33 -4.61
CA ILE A 2 -0.95 13.27 -3.62
C ILE A 2 0.29 13.13 -2.74
N SER A 3 1.46 13.23 -3.33
CA SER A 3 2.70 13.11 -2.59
C SER A 3 2.87 14.21 -1.55
N ASP A 4 2.23 15.36 -1.75
CA ASP A 4 2.31 16.45 -0.78
C ASP A 4 1.69 16.10 0.56
N TYR A 5 0.74 15.16 0.57
CA TYR A 5 0.10 14.72 1.80
C TYR A 5 0.86 13.56 2.44
N ILE A 6 1.49 12.73 1.65
CA ILE A 6 2.18 11.54 2.14
C ILE A 6 3.56 11.88 2.68
N GLU A 7 4.31 12.72 1.97
CA GLU A 7 5.66 13.06 2.37
C GLU A 7 5.80 13.64 3.77
N PRO A 8 4.98 14.62 4.18
CA PRO A 8 5.14 15.14 5.53
C PRO A 8 4.94 14.09 6.62
N LEU A 9 3.99 13.19 6.41
CA LEU A 9 3.75 12.11 7.34
C LEU A 9 4.93 11.15 7.36
N TYR A 10 5.45 10.87 6.20
CA TYR A 10 6.57 9.98 6.01
C TYR A 10 7.84 10.53 6.63
N GLU A 11 8.10 11.81 6.43
CA GLU A 11 9.28 12.46 6.99
C GLU A 11 9.31 12.41 8.51
N ARG A 12 8.15 12.51 9.15
CA ARG A 12 8.09 12.39 10.60
C ARG A 12 8.49 11.00 11.07
N GLN A 13 8.11 9.99 10.33
CA GLN A 13 8.55 8.64 10.65
C GLN A 13 10.05 8.48 10.46
N GLU A 14 10.59 9.10 9.42
CA GLU A 14 12.00 9.03 9.14
C GLU A 14 12.87 9.58 10.26
N GLU A 15 12.44 10.67 10.87
CA GLU A 15 13.18 11.24 11.99
C GLU A 15 13.37 10.25 13.11
N GLU A 16 12.40 9.37 13.31
CA GLU A 16 12.45 8.40 14.39
C GLU A 16 13.21 7.14 14.02
N GLU A 17 13.10 6.73 12.78
CA GLU A 17 13.53 5.41 12.36
C GLU A 17 14.67 5.40 11.35
N TYR A 18 15.21 6.55 10.99
CA TYR A 18 16.20 6.64 9.93
C TYR A 18 15.68 6.12 8.61
N GLN A 19 14.45 6.41 8.32
CA GLN A 19 13.85 5.90 7.11
C GLN A 19 14.55 6.41 5.88
N ARG A 20 14.54 5.63 4.86
CA ARG A 20 15.39 5.83 3.71
C ARG A 20 14.61 6.01 2.43
N ALA A 21 13.30 5.95 2.50
CA ALA A 21 12.48 6.04 1.30
C ALA A 21 11.47 7.16 1.39
N TYR A 22 11.09 7.70 0.27
CA TYR A 22 9.99 8.63 0.18
C TYR A 22 9.10 8.23 -0.99
N ILE A 23 7.89 8.79 -1.00
CA ILE A 23 6.90 8.45 -2.00
C ILE A 23 6.70 9.64 -2.93
N GLU A 24 6.74 9.38 -4.21
CA GLU A 24 6.54 10.39 -5.22
C GLU A 24 5.42 9.94 -6.14
N ASN A 25 4.50 10.85 -6.43
CA ASN A 25 3.39 10.55 -7.31
C ASN A 25 3.91 10.27 -8.71
N MET A 26 3.62 9.11 -9.24
CA MET A 26 4.02 8.72 -10.57
C MET A 26 3.02 9.21 -11.60
N TYR A 27 1.77 8.91 -11.39
CA TYR A 27 0.66 9.41 -12.20
C TYR A 27 -0.63 8.99 -11.51
N GLY A 28 -1.68 9.75 -11.79
CA GLY A 28 -2.98 9.43 -11.25
C GLY A 28 -3.97 9.23 -12.36
N TYR A 29 -4.77 8.21 -12.26
CA TYR A 29 -5.91 8.01 -13.12
C TYR A 29 -6.87 7.05 -12.44
N TYR A 30 -8.09 7.02 -12.90
CA TYR A 30 -9.14 6.19 -12.32
C TYR A 30 -9.26 6.39 -10.81
N GLY A 31 -9.25 7.62 -10.44
CA GLY A 31 -9.56 7.99 -9.10
C GLY A 31 -8.37 8.23 -8.22
N TYR A 32 -7.36 7.38 -8.16
CA TYR A 32 -6.35 7.60 -7.15
C TYR A 32 -4.94 7.56 -7.68
N GLY A 33 -4.38 6.43 -7.95
CA GLY A 33 -3.13 6.49 -8.60
C GLY A 33 -2.06 5.63 -7.97
N MET A 34 -0.88 5.85 -8.50
CA MET A 34 0.29 5.06 -8.20
C MET A 34 1.42 5.99 -7.78
N TRP A 35 2.21 5.55 -6.81
CA TRP A 35 3.35 6.31 -6.31
C TRP A 35 4.63 5.54 -6.55
N LEU A 36 5.68 6.28 -6.88
CA LEU A 36 7.03 5.74 -6.89
C LEU A 36 7.60 5.82 -5.48
N VAL A 37 8.27 4.78 -5.06
CA VAL A 37 8.96 4.72 -3.77
C VAL A 37 10.45 4.80 -4.03
N LYS A 38 11.10 5.80 -3.50
CA LYS A 38 12.52 6.05 -3.73
C LYS A 38 13.27 6.14 -2.41
N GLY A 39 14.55 5.80 -2.45
CA GLY A 39 15.42 6.03 -1.32
C GLY A 39 15.59 7.52 -1.10
N LYS A 40 15.47 7.96 0.14
CA LYS A 40 15.53 9.40 0.42
C LYS A 40 16.91 9.99 0.13
N ASP A 41 17.94 9.30 0.51
CA ASP A 41 19.31 9.79 0.31
C ASP A 41 19.86 9.50 -1.07
N THR A 42 19.53 8.36 -1.61
CA THR A 42 20.10 7.90 -2.87
C THR A 42 19.24 8.21 -4.08
N HIS A 43 17.96 8.50 -3.88
CA HIS A 43 16.97 8.66 -4.93
C HIS A 43 16.81 7.43 -5.84
N GLN A 44 17.31 6.29 -5.38
CA GLN A 44 17.15 5.05 -6.14
C GLN A 44 15.72 4.56 -6.05
N LEU A 45 15.21 4.01 -7.14
CA LEU A 45 13.87 3.45 -7.17
C LEU A 45 13.84 2.16 -6.35
N ILE A 46 13.05 2.16 -5.30
CA ILE A 46 12.88 1.01 -4.41
C ILE A 46 11.69 0.16 -4.83
N GLY A 47 10.64 0.81 -5.31
CA GLY A 47 9.45 0.10 -5.72
C GLY A 47 8.34 1.06 -6.12
N ARG A 48 7.15 0.53 -6.14
CA ARG A 48 5.96 1.32 -6.41
C ARG A 48 4.81 0.79 -5.59
N ALA A 49 3.85 1.65 -5.31
CA ALA A 49 2.67 1.28 -4.55
C ALA A 49 1.52 2.15 -5.01
N GLY A 50 0.31 1.73 -4.73
CA GLY A 50 -0.82 2.52 -5.15
C GLY A 50 -2.11 2.06 -4.54
N ILE A 51 -3.16 2.82 -4.86
CA ILE A 51 -4.53 2.45 -4.52
C ILE A 51 -5.38 2.58 -5.76
N ASP A 52 -6.37 1.72 -5.85
CA ASP A 52 -7.24 1.64 -6.98
C ASP A 52 -8.69 1.55 -6.51
N TYR A 53 -9.53 2.39 -7.08
CA TYR A 53 -10.97 2.37 -6.80
C TYR A 53 -11.60 1.37 -7.75
N ARG A 54 -12.29 0.38 -7.21
CA ARG A 54 -12.89 -0.65 -8.05
C ARG A 54 -14.08 -1.31 -7.37
N LYS A 55 -14.80 -2.09 -8.14
CA LYS A 55 -15.84 -2.96 -7.62
C LYS A 55 -15.29 -4.34 -7.38
N LEU A 56 -15.58 -4.87 -6.21
CA LEU A 56 -15.23 -6.24 -5.85
C LEU A 56 -16.48 -6.86 -5.24
N LEU A 57 -16.99 -7.93 -5.86
CA LEU A 57 -18.20 -8.60 -5.38
C LEU A 57 -19.34 -7.61 -5.15
N ASP A 58 -19.54 -6.71 -6.11
CA ASP A 58 -20.60 -5.68 -6.10
C ASP A 58 -20.43 -4.59 -5.03
N GLU A 59 -19.29 -4.56 -4.35
CA GLU A 59 -18.99 -3.47 -3.42
C GLU A 59 -17.93 -2.56 -4.01
N GLU A 60 -18.07 -1.27 -3.74
CA GLU A 60 -17.06 -0.30 -4.13
C GLU A 60 -15.99 -0.27 -3.06
N ILE A 61 -14.76 -0.53 -3.45
CA ILE A 61 -13.64 -0.63 -2.52
C ILE A 61 -12.43 0.16 -3.02
N ILE A 62 -11.50 0.37 -2.10
CA ILE A 62 -10.16 0.80 -2.44
C ILE A 62 -9.24 -0.39 -2.23
N GLU A 63 -8.54 -0.77 -3.28
CA GLU A 63 -7.56 -1.84 -3.20
C GLU A 63 -6.17 -1.25 -3.13
N MET A 64 -5.39 -1.68 -2.15
CA MET A 64 -4.00 -1.27 -2.02
C MET A 64 -3.08 -2.33 -2.61
N GLY A 65 -2.09 -1.90 -3.38
CA GLY A 65 -1.10 -2.79 -3.95
C GLY A 65 0.29 -2.19 -3.86
N TYR A 66 1.30 -3.04 -3.88
CA TYR A 66 2.68 -2.58 -3.80
C TYR A 66 3.62 -3.62 -4.38
N VAL A 67 4.76 -3.14 -4.90
CA VAL A 67 5.84 -3.98 -5.39
C VAL A 67 7.15 -3.36 -4.93
N ILE A 68 7.97 -4.13 -4.25
CA ILE A 68 9.29 -3.70 -3.81
C ILE A 68 10.32 -4.49 -4.61
N ALA A 69 11.31 -3.80 -5.17
CA ALA A 69 12.36 -4.46 -5.93
C ALA A 69 13.09 -5.48 -5.07
N PRO A 70 13.51 -6.62 -5.66
CA PRO A 70 14.10 -7.71 -4.88
C PRO A 70 15.25 -7.31 -3.98
N GLU A 71 16.12 -6.40 -4.44
CA GLU A 71 17.27 -5.98 -3.65
C GLU A 71 16.90 -5.13 -2.44
N TYR A 72 15.66 -4.66 -2.37
CA TYR A 72 15.20 -3.84 -1.26
C TYR A 72 14.16 -4.55 -0.40
N GLN A 73 13.86 -5.80 -0.68
CA GLN A 73 12.90 -6.56 0.13
C GLN A 73 13.48 -6.91 1.49
N ARG A 74 12.59 -7.18 2.45
CA ARG A 74 12.93 -7.58 3.82
C ARG A 74 13.69 -6.52 4.60
N GLN A 75 13.50 -5.25 4.24
CA GLN A 75 14.13 -4.13 4.93
C GLN A 75 13.12 -3.18 5.55
N GLY A 76 11.83 -3.55 5.54
CA GLY A 76 10.79 -2.75 6.14
C GLY A 76 10.17 -1.71 5.23
N TYR A 77 10.60 -1.61 3.99
CA TYR A 77 10.06 -0.59 3.08
C TYR A 77 8.58 -0.80 2.77
N ALA A 78 8.17 -2.03 2.53
CA ALA A 78 6.76 -2.29 2.23
C ALA A 78 5.85 -1.89 3.39
N TYR A 79 6.26 -2.19 4.60
CA TYR A 79 5.51 -1.82 5.80
C TYR A 79 5.39 -0.30 5.90
N GLU A 80 6.49 0.38 5.72
CA GLU A 80 6.57 1.83 5.80
C GLU A 80 5.66 2.50 4.77
N VAL A 81 5.74 2.02 3.52
CA VAL A 81 4.95 2.58 2.42
C VAL A 81 3.46 2.32 2.64
N CYS A 82 3.10 1.12 3.04
CA CYS A 82 1.70 0.79 3.28
C CYS A 82 1.11 1.61 4.43
N GLN A 83 1.88 1.83 5.48
CA GLN A 83 1.44 2.71 6.57
C GLN A 83 1.15 4.13 6.06
N ALA A 84 2.03 4.65 5.22
CA ALA A 84 1.85 5.99 4.67
C ALA A 84 0.60 6.07 3.80
N ILE A 85 0.37 5.07 2.97
CA ILE A 85 -0.82 5.03 2.12
C ILE A 85 -2.09 4.92 2.96
N MET A 86 -2.09 4.06 3.97
CA MET A 86 -3.25 3.90 4.84
C MET A 86 -3.58 5.19 5.57
N ALA A 87 -2.56 5.92 6.02
CA ALA A 87 -2.77 7.22 6.67
C ALA A 87 -3.32 8.24 5.68
N TRP A 88 -2.79 8.23 4.46
CA TRP A 88 -3.27 9.14 3.43
C TRP A 88 -4.74 8.90 3.10
N VAL A 89 -5.13 7.63 2.96
CA VAL A 89 -6.53 7.28 2.70
C VAL A 89 -7.43 7.75 3.82
N LYS A 90 -7.03 7.53 5.07
CA LYS A 90 -7.79 7.96 6.23
C LYS A 90 -8.02 9.48 6.23
N ASN A 91 -7.01 10.24 5.87
CA ASN A 91 -7.05 11.69 5.96
C ASN A 91 -7.67 12.37 4.74
N ASN A 92 -7.76 11.69 3.62
CA ASN A 92 -8.16 12.31 2.36
C ASN A 92 -9.37 11.70 1.68
N LEU A 93 -9.75 10.50 2.05
CA LEU A 93 -10.86 9.79 1.42
C LEU A 93 -11.91 9.39 2.45
N GLU A 94 -13.12 9.15 1.97
CA GLU A 94 -14.23 8.79 2.84
C GLU A 94 -14.51 7.29 2.84
N PHE A 95 -13.50 6.49 2.69
CA PHE A 95 -13.64 5.05 2.75
C PHE A 95 -13.34 4.56 4.16
N ARG A 96 -14.12 3.59 4.60
CA ARG A 96 -13.94 3.00 5.92
C ARG A 96 -13.08 1.77 5.90
N ARG A 97 -12.71 1.33 4.72
CA ARG A 97 -12.03 0.06 4.57
C ARG A 97 -11.06 0.09 3.39
N ILE A 98 -9.95 -0.63 3.55
CA ILE A 98 -9.01 -0.90 2.47
C ILE A 98 -8.94 -2.40 2.28
N ASP A 99 -8.92 -2.85 1.03
CA ASP A 99 -8.80 -4.25 0.68
C ASP A 99 -7.45 -4.53 0.02
N CYS A 100 -6.97 -5.75 0.20
CA CYS A 100 -5.79 -6.25 -0.51
C CYS A 100 -6.05 -7.64 -1.02
N LEU A 101 -5.60 -7.92 -2.22
CA LEU A 101 -5.63 -9.26 -2.80
C LEU A 101 -4.20 -9.77 -2.90
N VAL A 102 -3.97 -10.97 -2.44
CA VAL A 102 -2.63 -11.57 -2.40
C VAL A 102 -2.66 -12.91 -3.09
N GLU A 103 -1.69 -13.13 -3.97
CA GLU A 103 -1.56 -14.43 -4.61
C GLU A 103 -1.19 -15.48 -3.58
N PRO A 104 -1.76 -16.69 -3.68
CA PRO A 104 -1.38 -17.77 -2.78
C PRO A 104 0.12 -18.04 -2.87
N GLY A 105 0.74 -18.29 -1.72
CA GLY A 105 2.17 -18.55 -1.68
C GLY A 105 3.04 -17.32 -1.42
N ASN A 106 2.46 -16.14 -1.44
CA ASN A 106 3.22 -14.92 -1.13
C ASN A 106 3.26 -14.70 0.38
N GLU A 107 4.10 -15.46 1.05
CA GLU A 107 4.19 -15.45 2.51
C GLU A 107 4.63 -14.10 3.07
N ALA A 108 5.50 -13.39 2.35
CA ALA A 108 5.98 -12.09 2.82
C ALA A 108 4.83 -11.09 2.93
N SER A 109 3.93 -11.07 1.94
CA SER A 109 2.76 -10.21 1.99
C SER A 109 1.80 -10.58 3.11
N LEU A 110 1.64 -11.87 3.38
CA LEU A 110 0.76 -12.32 4.46
C LEU A 110 1.22 -11.78 5.80
N GLY A 111 2.50 -11.93 6.10
CA GLY A 111 3.06 -11.41 7.33
C GLY A 111 2.95 -9.90 7.45
N LEU A 112 3.18 -9.21 6.35
CA LEU A 112 3.07 -7.76 6.31
C LEU A 112 1.64 -7.29 6.60
N LEU A 113 0.66 -7.88 5.93
CA LEU A 113 -0.73 -7.48 6.12
C LEU A 113 -1.20 -7.76 7.53
N HIS A 114 -0.78 -8.89 8.11
CA HIS A 114 -1.09 -9.20 9.49
C HIS A 114 -0.52 -8.11 10.42
N LYS A 115 0.72 -7.74 10.20
CA LYS A 115 1.38 -6.71 11.01
C LYS A 115 0.70 -5.36 10.89
N LEU A 116 0.14 -5.05 9.72
CA LEU A 116 -0.59 -3.80 9.50
C LEU A 116 -2.00 -3.82 10.09
N GLY A 117 -2.46 -4.96 10.57
CA GLY A 117 -3.78 -5.08 11.18
C GLY A 117 -4.87 -5.54 10.24
N PHE A 118 -4.52 -5.98 9.05
CA PHE A 118 -5.51 -6.54 8.13
C PHE A 118 -5.97 -7.90 8.62
N GLN A 119 -7.23 -8.21 8.34
CA GLN A 119 -7.81 -9.50 8.63
C GLN A 119 -8.08 -10.25 7.35
N GLU A 120 -7.79 -11.54 7.36
CA GLU A 120 -8.08 -12.37 6.20
C GLU A 120 -9.55 -12.75 6.17
N THR A 121 -10.12 -12.70 4.97
CA THR A 121 -11.48 -13.12 4.73
C THR A 121 -11.48 -14.34 3.81
N GLU A 122 -12.59 -14.61 3.16
CA GLU A 122 -12.68 -15.73 2.25
C GLU A 122 -11.90 -15.45 0.96
N LYS A 123 -11.37 -16.51 0.37
CA LYS A 123 -10.69 -16.39 -0.91
C LYS A 123 -11.64 -15.88 -1.97
N ILE A 124 -11.10 -15.11 -2.91
CA ILE A 124 -11.86 -14.50 -3.99
C ILE A 124 -11.29 -14.96 -5.32
N LYS A 125 -12.18 -15.27 -6.25
CA LYS A 125 -11.79 -15.55 -7.62
C LYS A 125 -12.01 -14.29 -8.44
N GLN A 126 -10.97 -13.83 -9.11
CA GLN A 126 -11.04 -12.65 -9.94
C GLN A 126 -10.19 -12.84 -11.18
N ASP A 127 -10.77 -12.53 -12.34
CA ASP A 127 -10.07 -12.65 -13.62
C ASP A 127 -9.48 -14.05 -13.83
N GLY A 128 -10.20 -15.08 -13.37
CA GLY A 128 -9.78 -16.46 -13.52
C GLY A 128 -8.77 -16.94 -12.49
N LYS A 129 -8.34 -16.08 -11.59
CA LYS A 129 -7.35 -16.43 -10.58
C LYS A 129 -7.99 -16.39 -9.19
N ILE A 130 -7.46 -17.22 -8.31
CA ILE A 130 -7.89 -17.24 -6.90
C ILE A 130 -6.88 -16.45 -6.09
N PHE A 131 -7.40 -15.51 -5.28
CA PHE A 131 -6.60 -14.69 -4.41
C PHE A 131 -7.01 -14.87 -2.98
N ARG A 132 -6.07 -14.70 -2.07
CA ARG A 132 -6.37 -14.52 -0.66
C ARG A 132 -6.78 -13.07 -0.49
N HIS A 133 -7.84 -12.83 0.27
CA HIS A 133 -8.43 -11.50 0.40
C HIS A 133 -8.27 -11.03 1.85
N PHE A 134 -7.81 -9.80 1.99
CA PHE A 134 -7.61 -9.15 3.29
C PHE A 134 -8.30 -7.81 3.29
N TRP A 135 -8.81 -7.41 4.42
CA TRP A 135 -9.33 -6.07 4.58
C TRP A 135 -8.91 -5.45 5.90
N TYR A 136 -8.94 -4.13 5.94
CA TYR A 136 -8.67 -3.35 7.13
C TYR A 136 -9.76 -2.30 7.26
N PHE A 137 -10.40 -2.25 8.42
CA PHE A 137 -11.42 -1.26 8.71
C PHE A 137 -10.84 -0.18 9.60
N TYR A 138 -10.99 1.06 9.19
CA TYR A 138 -10.57 2.17 10.02
C TYR A 138 -11.47 2.28 11.25
N PRO A 139 -10.89 2.58 12.44
CA PRO A 139 -11.68 2.73 13.65
C PRO A 139 -12.58 3.96 13.63
#